data_50c8d08db02c0f763cfd78da302b950d
#
_entry.id   50c8d08db02c0f763cfd78da302b950d
#
_cell.length_a   1.000
_cell.length_b   1.000
_cell.length_c   1.000
_cell.angle_alpha   90.00
_cell.angle_beta   90.00
_cell.angle_gamma   90.00
#
_symmetry.space_group_name_H-M   'P 1'
#
loop_
_entity.id
_entity.type
_entity.pdbx_description
1 polymer ?
#
loop_
_entity_poly.entity_id
_entity_poly.type
_entity_poly.pdbx_seq_one_letter_code
_entity_poly.pdbx_strand_id
1 'polypeptide(L)'
;TEVLLHAYLEWKTDAFSRLNGIFAFAIWEKRERRLTLCRDRLGVKPLFFAPIRNGLTFGSTIDTVLCHPEIEPVIDEDGLRTLLLLGPARPPESGVFRQIKSLLPGHFAVLTPENFTDHVYWQLEAHEHEDDLPTTIERTHTLICDAARRQLVSDVPLACFLSGGLDSSILSMLAAKDYAARSETLHTWSVDYRDNDKYFTKSIFQPNSDDSYIDQMVDFLGTHHHRVVLEPEALCAALLPATDARALPGMADVDSSLLLFCAAVKRGGTTVCLSGECADELFGGYPWYHREEILFEDTFPWSRSVGLRLGLLTPDAVRNGEEFVRQHYRDTCDRAPKLSSDGKKAARMREMFVLNLDWFMATLLDRKDRMSMYSGLEVRVPFCDHRIVEYAYNMPWDFKSLEGREKGIVRRAFADELPKEIVYRKKSPYPKTFHPVYTRLCADYVRRIFEDNTSVAASLFDRNAVQKLMQRPESLAEPWFGQLMRTPQIFAYIIQLDRWFRHYHVKIV
;
A
#
# COMPACT_ATOMS: atom_id res chain seq x y z
N THR A 1 21.64 10.36 7.20
CA THR A 1 22.50 10.75 6.06
C THR A 1 23.97 10.55 6.39
N GLU A 2 24.47 11.04 7.52
CA GLU A 2 25.89 10.94 7.91
C GLU A 2 26.35 9.47 7.98
N VAL A 3 25.64 8.61 8.70
CA VAL A 3 25.95 7.18 8.81
C VAL A 3 25.99 6.50 7.43
N LEU A 4 25.03 6.82 6.56
CA LEU A 4 24.99 6.31 5.18
C LEU A 4 26.24 6.74 4.39
N LEU A 5 26.63 8.01 4.51
CA LEU A 5 27.78 8.53 3.79
C LEU A 5 29.09 7.85 4.25
N HIS A 6 29.29 7.68 5.56
CA HIS A 6 30.43 6.96 6.10
C HIS A 6 30.45 5.49 5.68
N ALA A 7 29.30 4.81 5.73
CA ALA A 7 29.18 3.42 5.26
C ALA A 7 29.53 3.30 3.76
N TYR A 8 29.07 4.25 2.95
CA TYR A 8 29.39 4.26 1.53
C TYR A 8 30.88 4.57 1.24
N LEU A 9 31.49 5.46 2.01
CA LEU A 9 32.94 5.74 1.88
C LEU A 9 33.79 4.51 2.19
N GLU A 10 33.39 3.72 3.18
CA GLU A 10 34.11 2.50 3.61
C GLU A 10 33.85 1.31 2.71
N TRP A 11 32.58 1.03 2.39
CA TRP A 11 32.15 -0.21 1.74
C TRP A 11 31.58 -0.01 0.33
N LYS A 12 31.52 1.22 -0.17
CA LYS A 12 30.90 1.53 -1.46
C LYS A 12 29.47 0.96 -1.55
N THR A 13 29.15 0.29 -2.66
CA THR A 13 27.82 -0.32 -2.87
C THR A 13 27.54 -1.49 -1.93
N ASP A 14 28.56 -2.15 -1.37
CA ASP A 14 28.39 -3.23 -0.39
C ASP A 14 27.77 -2.72 0.94
N ALA A 15 27.81 -1.41 1.17
CA ALA A 15 27.08 -0.79 2.28
C ALA A 15 25.57 -1.04 2.21
N PHE A 16 24.98 -1.13 1.03
CA PHE A 16 23.53 -1.18 0.87
C PHE A 16 22.92 -2.45 1.46
N SER A 17 23.59 -3.59 1.31
CA SER A 17 23.18 -4.86 1.93
C SER A 17 23.27 -4.86 3.47
N ARG A 18 24.03 -3.92 4.07
CA ARG A 18 24.20 -3.79 5.53
C ARG A 18 23.20 -2.84 6.18
N LEU A 19 22.51 -2.02 5.38
CA LEU A 19 21.50 -1.09 5.88
C LEU A 19 20.23 -1.85 6.33
N ASN A 20 19.72 -1.50 7.50
CA ASN A 20 18.35 -1.84 7.90
C ASN A 20 17.59 -0.55 8.12
N GLY A 21 16.57 -0.31 7.28
CA GLY A 21 15.80 0.93 7.35
C GLY A 21 14.91 1.15 6.14
N ILE A 22 14.24 2.29 6.17
CA ILE A 22 13.30 2.79 5.17
C ILE A 22 13.98 3.95 4.47
N PHE A 23 14.32 3.81 3.20
CA PHE A 23 15.10 4.83 2.49
C PHE A 23 14.94 4.79 0.96
N ALA A 24 15.10 5.98 0.37
CA ALA A 24 15.47 6.14 -1.03
C ALA A 24 16.49 7.29 -1.08
N PHE A 25 17.61 7.10 -1.74
CA PHE A 25 18.67 8.09 -1.78
C PHE A 25 19.43 8.10 -3.11
N ALA A 26 20.12 9.21 -3.34
CA ALA A 26 21.06 9.39 -4.44
C ALA A 26 22.44 9.80 -3.89
N ILE A 27 23.50 9.20 -4.43
CA ILE A 27 24.88 9.55 -4.12
C ILE A 27 25.57 10.02 -5.41
N TRP A 28 26.11 11.24 -5.37
CA TRP A 28 26.89 11.80 -6.48
C TRP A 28 28.39 11.83 -6.15
N GLU A 29 29.16 11.05 -6.92
CA GLU A 29 30.63 11.05 -6.84
C GLU A 29 31.19 11.99 -7.92
N LYS A 30 31.55 13.19 -7.50
CA LYS A 30 31.94 14.27 -8.41
C LYS A 30 33.17 13.94 -9.27
N ARG A 31 34.18 13.25 -8.69
CA ARG A 31 35.42 12.89 -9.40
C ARG A 31 35.17 11.83 -10.48
N GLU A 32 34.37 10.85 -10.17
CA GLU A 32 34.02 9.71 -11.02
C GLU A 32 32.87 10.06 -11.98
N ARG A 33 32.22 11.22 -11.78
CA ARG A 33 30.98 11.60 -12.50
C ARG A 33 29.95 10.48 -12.44
N ARG A 34 29.84 9.85 -11.29
CA ARG A 34 28.97 8.70 -11.06
C ARG A 34 27.80 9.08 -10.13
N LEU A 35 26.58 8.79 -10.59
CA LEU A 35 25.36 8.88 -9.79
C LEU A 35 24.91 7.49 -9.41
N THR A 36 24.75 7.23 -8.12
CA THR A 36 24.15 5.99 -7.61
C THR A 36 22.81 6.30 -6.99
N LEU A 37 21.74 5.66 -7.46
CA LEU A 37 20.40 5.68 -6.89
C LEU A 37 20.18 4.38 -6.12
N CYS A 38 19.58 4.43 -4.94
CA CYS A 38 19.29 3.22 -4.17
C CYS A 38 17.92 3.32 -3.51
N ARG A 39 17.17 2.21 -3.51
CA ARG A 39 15.85 2.10 -2.89
C ARG A 39 15.83 0.98 -1.87
N ASP A 40 15.12 1.17 -0.74
CA ASP A 40 15.03 0.16 0.30
C ASP A 40 14.44 -1.18 -0.19
N ARG A 41 14.69 -2.25 0.58
CA ARG A 41 14.38 -3.65 0.20
C ARG A 41 12.93 -3.92 -0.15
N LEU A 42 11.99 -3.21 0.47
CA LEU A 42 10.55 -3.41 0.28
C LEU A 42 9.88 -2.27 -0.49
N GLY A 43 10.70 -1.25 -0.89
CA GLY A 43 10.19 -0.09 -1.62
C GLY A 43 9.23 0.77 -0.82
N VAL A 44 9.40 0.82 0.52
CA VAL A 44 8.60 1.68 1.39
C VAL A 44 8.71 3.14 0.97
N LYS A 45 9.93 3.57 0.61
CA LYS A 45 10.13 4.88 -0.03
C LYS A 45 10.17 4.74 -1.56
N PRO A 46 9.42 5.59 -2.26
CA PRO A 46 9.41 5.57 -3.72
C PRO A 46 10.67 6.23 -4.31
N LEU A 47 11.06 5.78 -5.50
CA LEU A 47 12.11 6.39 -6.29
C LEU A 47 11.79 6.20 -7.77
N PHE A 48 11.44 7.30 -8.45
CA PHE A 48 11.16 7.34 -9.88
C PHE A 48 12.29 8.00 -10.62
N PHE A 49 12.50 7.60 -11.86
CA PHE A 49 13.51 8.19 -12.72
C PHE A 49 13.11 8.12 -14.19
N ALA A 50 13.71 9.00 -14.99
CA ALA A 50 13.59 8.98 -16.43
C ALA A 50 14.90 9.42 -17.10
N PRO A 51 15.30 8.79 -18.22
CA PRO A 51 16.45 9.25 -19.00
C PRO A 51 16.15 10.59 -19.67
N ILE A 52 17.14 11.46 -19.73
CA ILE A 52 17.15 12.72 -20.45
C ILE A 52 18.40 12.77 -21.34
N ARG A 53 18.47 13.74 -22.28
CA ARG A 53 19.53 13.82 -23.29
C ARG A 53 20.95 13.67 -22.71
N ASN A 54 21.24 14.28 -21.56
CA ASN A 54 22.58 14.30 -20.97
C ASN A 54 22.62 13.71 -19.57
N GLY A 55 21.77 12.74 -19.25
CA GLY A 55 21.74 12.14 -17.93
C GLY A 55 20.42 11.52 -17.52
N LEU A 56 20.03 11.77 -16.28
CA LEU A 56 18.86 11.20 -15.64
C LEU A 56 18.18 12.27 -14.78
N THR A 57 16.83 12.35 -14.85
CA THR A 57 16.03 13.03 -13.85
C THR A 57 15.43 12.00 -12.89
N PHE A 58 15.34 12.31 -11.59
CA PHE A 58 14.80 11.40 -10.59
C PHE A 58 14.11 12.16 -9.46
N GLY A 59 13.25 11.48 -8.74
CA GLY A 59 12.55 12.04 -7.59
C GLY A 59 11.73 11.00 -6.84
N SER A 60 11.21 11.40 -5.68
CA SER A 60 10.32 10.54 -4.87
C SER A 60 8.91 10.48 -5.43
N THR A 61 8.54 11.35 -6.36
CA THR A 61 7.20 11.41 -6.94
C THR A 61 7.27 11.52 -8.47
N ILE A 62 6.25 11.01 -9.14
CA ILE A 62 6.14 11.04 -10.60
C ILE A 62 6.08 12.49 -11.12
N ASP A 63 5.32 13.37 -10.45
CA ASP A 63 5.21 14.78 -10.80
C ASP A 63 6.54 15.51 -10.71
N THR A 64 7.41 15.17 -9.75
CA THR A 64 8.78 15.70 -9.70
C THR A 64 9.58 15.36 -10.96
N VAL A 65 9.44 14.15 -11.47
CA VAL A 65 10.10 13.72 -12.72
C VAL A 65 9.46 14.42 -13.93
N LEU A 66 8.15 14.57 -13.94
CA LEU A 66 7.40 15.29 -15.00
C LEU A 66 7.73 16.79 -15.07
N CYS A 67 8.27 17.39 -14.00
CA CYS A 67 8.71 18.79 -14.02
C CYS A 67 9.90 19.03 -14.98
N HIS A 68 10.62 17.99 -15.40
CA HIS A 68 11.73 18.15 -16.34
C HIS A 68 11.21 18.36 -17.77
N PRO A 69 11.67 19.41 -18.49
CA PRO A 69 11.09 19.80 -19.79
C PRO A 69 11.25 18.77 -20.91
N GLU A 70 12.16 17.80 -20.79
CA GLU A 70 12.33 16.69 -21.76
C GLU A 70 11.37 15.52 -21.48
N ILE A 71 10.64 15.52 -20.38
CA ILE A 71 9.72 14.44 -20.01
C ILE A 71 8.30 14.87 -20.36
N GLU A 72 7.71 14.17 -21.31
CA GLU A 72 6.33 14.43 -21.72
C GLU A 72 5.34 13.58 -20.91
N PRO A 73 4.16 14.12 -20.55
CA PRO A 73 3.09 13.38 -19.88
C PRO A 73 2.35 12.47 -20.88
N VAL A 74 3.04 11.48 -21.41
CA VAL A 74 2.55 10.55 -22.42
C VAL A 74 2.42 9.17 -21.83
N ILE A 75 1.28 8.51 -22.06
CA ILE A 75 1.07 7.08 -21.80
C ILE A 75 0.87 6.34 -23.12
N ASP A 76 1.34 5.12 -23.16
CA ASP A 76 1.08 4.16 -24.22
C ASP A 76 -0.07 3.21 -23.84
N GLU A 77 -0.32 2.24 -24.69
CA GLU A 77 -1.38 1.24 -24.48
C GLU A 77 -1.20 0.47 -23.16
N ASP A 78 0.03 0.15 -22.75
CA ASP A 78 0.32 -0.55 -21.50
C ASP A 78 0.09 0.33 -20.28
N GLY A 79 0.42 1.62 -20.35
CA GLY A 79 0.08 2.60 -19.32
C GLY A 79 -1.43 2.73 -19.16
N LEU A 80 -2.18 2.77 -20.27
CA LEU A 80 -3.64 2.84 -20.26
C LEU A 80 -4.27 1.55 -19.70
N ARG A 81 -3.80 0.35 -20.14
CA ARG A 81 -4.22 -0.94 -19.59
C ARG A 81 -3.96 -1.03 -18.09
N THR A 82 -2.78 -0.57 -17.64
CA THR A 82 -2.42 -0.53 -16.22
C THR A 82 -3.45 0.27 -15.43
N LEU A 83 -3.77 1.50 -15.83
CA LEU A 83 -4.75 2.33 -15.13
C LEU A 83 -6.14 1.72 -15.12
N LEU A 84 -6.62 1.23 -16.26
CA LEU A 84 -8.00 0.79 -16.40
C LEU A 84 -8.25 -0.63 -15.86
N LEU A 85 -7.26 -1.52 -15.89
CA LEU A 85 -7.43 -2.93 -15.55
C LEU A 85 -6.69 -3.40 -14.30
N LEU A 86 -5.53 -2.83 -13.99
CA LEU A 86 -4.75 -3.14 -12.78
C LEU A 86 -4.90 -2.09 -11.69
N GLY A 87 -5.11 -0.82 -12.07
CA GLY A 87 -5.20 0.28 -11.11
C GLY A 87 -6.21 0.04 -9.98
N PRO A 88 -5.89 0.49 -8.76
CA PRO A 88 -4.80 1.39 -8.36
C PRO A 88 -3.41 0.75 -8.23
N ALA A 89 -3.27 -0.55 -8.44
CA ALA A 89 -1.97 -1.22 -8.54
C ALA A 89 -1.31 -0.94 -9.90
N ARG A 90 -0.01 -1.16 -9.98
CA ARG A 90 0.79 -1.04 -11.20
C ARG A 90 1.97 -2.01 -11.18
N PRO A 91 2.54 -2.36 -12.33
CA PRO A 91 3.78 -3.14 -12.36
C PRO A 91 4.89 -2.45 -11.53
N PRO A 92 5.70 -3.21 -10.76
CA PRO A 92 6.67 -2.64 -9.81
C PRO A 92 7.67 -1.66 -10.44
N GLU A 93 8.07 -1.91 -11.70
CA GLU A 93 9.02 -1.07 -12.44
C GLU A 93 8.37 0.13 -13.14
N SER A 94 7.04 0.17 -13.22
CA SER A 94 6.32 1.16 -14.02
C SER A 94 6.03 2.44 -13.27
N GLY A 95 6.30 3.59 -13.88
CA GLY A 95 5.75 4.90 -13.49
C GLY A 95 4.46 5.25 -14.24
N VAL A 96 3.86 4.30 -14.99
CA VAL A 96 2.68 4.47 -15.85
C VAL A 96 2.96 5.32 -17.09
N PHE A 97 3.64 6.45 -16.96
CA PHE A 97 4.08 7.25 -18.09
C PHE A 97 5.22 6.55 -18.84
N ARG A 98 5.18 6.60 -20.18
CA ARG A 98 6.08 5.87 -21.07
C ARG A 98 7.57 6.04 -20.76
N GLN A 99 8.00 7.23 -20.34
CA GLN A 99 9.40 7.53 -20.06
C GLN A 99 9.78 7.32 -18.59
N ILE A 100 8.82 7.24 -17.67
CA ILE A 100 9.07 7.21 -16.24
C ILE A 100 9.10 5.77 -15.73
N LYS A 101 10.19 5.42 -15.08
CA LYS A 101 10.39 4.13 -14.42
C LYS A 101 10.45 4.28 -12.90
N SER A 102 10.10 3.23 -12.20
CA SER A 102 10.31 3.09 -10.77
C SER A 102 11.54 2.21 -10.53
N LEU A 103 12.48 2.64 -9.70
CA LEU A 103 13.55 1.76 -9.28
C LEU A 103 12.95 0.64 -8.42
N LEU A 104 13.28 -0.61 -8.73
CA LEU A 104 12.73 -1.76 -8.03
C LEU A 104 13.15 -1.79 -6.55
N PRO A 105 12.32 -2.32 -5.64
CA PRO A 105 12.71 -2.60 -4.26
C PRO A 105 13.94 -3.50 -4.20
N GLY A 106 14.88 -3.23 -3.27
CA GLY A 106 16.12 -4.00 -3.14
C GLY A 106 17.13 -3.78 -4.26
N HIS A 107 16.95 -2.73 -5.07
CA HIS A 107 17.84 -2.39 -6.17
C HIS A 107 18.61 -1.08 -5.94
N PHE A 108 19.74 -0.98 -6.60
CA PHE A 108 20.43 0.27 -6.85
C PHE A 108 20.82 0.40 -8.32
N ALA A 109 20.78 1.62 -8.83
CA ALA A 109 21.17 1.92 -10.19
C ALA A 109 22.39 2.84 -10.22
N VAL A 110 23.28 2.61 -11.17
CA VAL A 110 24.51 3.41 -11.37
C VAL A 110 24.48 4.03 -12.76
N LEU A 111 24.58 5.35 -12.80
CA LEU A 111 24.77 6.13 -14.02
C LEU A 111 26.19 6.67 -14.07
N THR A 112 26.89 6.38 -15.16
CA THR A 112 28.18 6.96 -15.54
C THR A 112 28.01 7.69 -16.89
N PRO A 113 29.04 8.43 -17.36
CA PRO A 113 28.98 9.01 -18.69
C PRO A 113 28.81 7.97 -19.83
N GLU A 114 29.22 6.72 -19.58
CA GLU A 114 29.24 5.65 -20.59
C GLU A 114 27.99 4.79 -20.57
N ASN A 115 27.41 4.55 -19.39
CA ASN A 115 26.29 3.60 -19.25
C ASN A 115 25.39 3.87 -18.03
N PHE A 116 24.23 3.18 -18.06
CA PHE A 116 23.30 3.03 -16.94
C PHE A 116 23.15 1.54 -16.65
N THR A 117 23.37 1.14 -15.40
CA THR A 117 23.24 -0.25 -14.95
C THR A 117 22.36 -0.34 -13.73
N ASP A 118 21.55 -1.41 -13.65
CA ASP A 118 20.72 -1.77 -12.51
C ASP A 118 21.28 -3.01 -11.81
N HIS A 119 21.29 -2.99 -10.48
CA HIS A 119 21.88 -4.03 -9.65
C HIS A 119 20.95 -4.39 -8.50
N VAL A 120 20.85 -5.70 -8.24
CA VAL A 120 20.14 -6.24 -7.08
C VAL A 120 21.10 -6.30 -5.89
N TYR A 121 20.75 -5.67 -4.75
CA TYR A 121 21.50 -5.84 -3.51
C TYR A 121 20.74 -6.68 -2.48
N TRP A 122 19.45 -6.89 -2.73
CA TRP A 122 18.60 -7.76 -1.93
C TRP A 122 17.45 -8.32 -2.77
N GLN A 123 17.16 -9.59 -2.58
CA GLN A 123 15.98 -10.26 -3.10
C GLN A 123 15.47 -11.28 -2.10
N LEU A 124 14.20 -11.61 -2.17
CA LEU A 124 13.58 -12.64 -1.36
C LEU A 124 14.08 -14.02 -1.79
N GLU A 125 14.42 -14.89 -0.82
CA GLU A 125 14.94 -16.23 -1.08
C GLU A 125 14.13 -17.27 -0.34
N ALA A 126 13.97 -18.45 -0.95
CA ALA A 126 13.32 -19.61 -0.33
C ALA A 126 14.35 -20.48 0.42
N HIS A 127 14.07 -20.73 1.70
CA HIS A 127 14.84 -21.60 2.56
C HIS A 127 13.90 -22.55 3.31
N GLU A 128 14.42 -23.70 3.75
CA GLU A 128 13.71 -24.56 4.71
C GLU A 128 13.56 -23.83 6.05
N HIS A 129 12.42 -24.01 6.69
CA HIS A 129 12.16 -23.48 8.03
C HIS A 129 12.60 -24.50 9.07
N GLU A 130 13.67 -24.18 9.79
CA GLU A 130 14.32 -25.14 10.71
C GLU A 130 13.80 -25.03 12.15
N ASP A 131 13.18 -23.89 12.50
CA ASP A 131 12.68 -23.64 13.86
C ASP A 131 11.42 -24.46 14.15
N ASP A 132 11.31 -25.03 15.36
CA ASP A 132 10.07 -25.60 15.85
C ASP A 132 9.03 -24.52 16.19
N LEU A 133 7.78 -24.90 16.49
CA LEU A 133 6.71 -23.95 16.74
C LEU A 133 6.99 -23.02 17.94
N PRO A 134 7.47 -23.49 19.11
CA PRO A 134 7.82 -22.61 20.22
C PRO A 134 8.89 -21.57 19.85
N THR A 135 9.95 -22.00 19.19
CA THR A 135 11.04 -21.12 18.72
C THR A 135 10.53 -20.12 17.68
N THR A 136 9.63 -20.56 16.79
CA THR A 136 9.02 -19.68 15.78
C THR A 136 8.16 -18.58 16.43
N ILE A 137 7.40 -18.90 17.48
CA ILE A 137 6.61 -17.94 18.26
C ILE A 137 7.53 -16.90 18.90
N GLU A 138 8.57 -17.34 19.62
CA GLU A 138 9.53 -16.47 20.30
C GLU A 138 10.28 -15.57 19.32
N ARG A 139 10.75 -16.13 18.21
CA ARG A 139 11.48 -15.38 17.17
C ARG A 139 10.59 -14.37 16.46
N THR A 140 9.33 -14.72 16.17
CA THR A 140 8.34 -13.79 15.63
C THR A 140 8.11 -12.61 16.58
N HIS A 141 7.92 -12.87 17.86
CA HIS A 141 7.79 -11.83 18.89
C HIS A 141 9.03 -10.93 18.94
N THR A 142 10.21 -11.52 19.01
CA THR A 142 11.49 -10.80 19.12
C THR A 142 11.73 -9.90 17.92
N LEU A 143 11.49 -10.41 16.70
CA LEU A 143 11.67 -9.62 15.45
C LEU A 143 10.71 -8.43 15.39
N ILE A 144 9.45 -8.62 15.74
CA ILE A 144 8.44 -7.53 15.74
C ILE A 144 8.80 -6.49 16.80
N CYS A 145 9.19 -6.91 18.00
CA CYS A 145 9.61 -6.01 19.09
C CYS A 145 10.86 -5.19 18.69
N ASP A 146 11.88 -5.83 18.11
CA ASP A 146 13.11 -5.15 17.69
C ASP A 146 12.82 -4.16 16.55
N ALA A 147 12.04 -4.56 15.54
CA ALA A 147 11.66 -3.68 14.43
C ALA A 147 10.88 -2.44 14.91
N ALA A 148 9.93 -2.63 15.84
CA ALA A 148 9.19 -1.53 16.43
C ALA A 148 10.10 -0.58 17.21
N ARG A 149 10.99 -1.09 18.09
CA ARG A 149 11.92 -0.28 18.88
C ARG A 149 12.87 0.55 18.00
N ARG A 150 13.39 -0.03 16.92
CA ARG A 150 14.25 0.70 15.97
C ARG A 150 13.52 1.87 15.32
N GLN A 151 12.22 1.77 15.10
CA GLN A 151 11.42 2.81 14.45
C GLN A 151 10.79 3.81 15.44
N LEU A 152 10.93 3.59 16.76
CA LEU A 152 10.56 4.56 17.80
C LEU A 152 11.57 5.68 18.00
N VAL A 153 12.79 5.53 17.48
CA VAL A 153 13.82 6.57 17.58
C VAL A 153 13.39 7.80 16.76
N SER A 154 13.16 8.92 17.43
CA SER A 154 12.70 10.17 16.81
C SER A 154 13.11 11.39 17.64
N ASP A 155 13.57 12.44 16.96
CA ASP A 155 13.85 13.76 17.54
C ASP A 155 12.63 14.70 17.47
N VAL A 156 11.50 14.21 16.97
CA VAL A 156 10.26 14.96 16.80
C VAL A 156 9.07 14.18 17.38
N PRO A 157 7.93 14.81 17.66
CA PRO A 157 6.77 14.15 18.23
C PRO A 157 6.32 12.95 17.39
N LEU A 158 6.24 11.78 18.04
CA LEU A 158 5.83 10.52 17.48
C LEU A 158 4.51 10.06 18.10
N ALA A 159 3.65 9.45 17.30
CA ALA A 159 2.38 8.84 17.70
C ALA A 159 2.16 7.50 17.00
N CYS A 160 1.06 6.80 17.32
CA CYS A 160 0.64 5.58 16.64
C CYS A 160 -0.76 5.74 16.02
N PHE A 161 -0.96 5.13 14.86
CA PHE A 161 -2.32 4.89 14.36
C PHE A 161 -2.92 3.69 15.10
N LEU A 162 -4.08 3.87 15.71
CA LEU A 162 -4.76 2.86 16.50
C LEU A 162 -6.15 2.57 15.93
N SER A 163 -6.33 1.37 15.37
CA SER A 163 -7.61 0.89 14.82
C SER A 163 -8.29 -0.15 15.71
N GLY A 164 -7.73 -0.46 16.88
CA GLY A 164 -8.16 -1.59 17.71
C GLY A 164 -7.97 -2.96 17.07
N GLY A 165 -7.31 -3.06 15.90
CA GLY A 165 -6.86 -4.31 15.29
C GLY A 165 -5.56 -4.82 15.93
N LEU A 166 -5.25 -6.11 15.74
CA LEU A 166 -4.08 -6.76 16.33
C LEU A 166 -2.78 -5.98 16.09
N ASP A 167 -2.49 -5.65 14.84
CA ASP A 167 -1.20 -5.08 14.41
C ASP A 167 -0.98 -3.67 14.99
N SER A 168 -1.98 -2.82 14.88
CA SER A 168 -1.93 -1.47 15.45
C SER A 168 -1.86 -1.49 16.98
N SER A 169 -2.52 -2.46 17.61
CA SER A 169 -2.50 -2.63 19.07
C SER A 169 -1.14 -3.10 19.56
N ILE A 170 -0.47 -4.02 18.85
CA ILE A 170 0.90 -4.45 19.16
C ILE A 170 1.85 -3.26 19.09
N LEU A 171 1.83 -2.50 18.00
CA LEU A 171 2.73 -1.34 17.85
C LEU A 171 2.44 -0.25 18.88
N SER A 172 1.18 0.04 19.16
CA SER A 172 0.80 1.02 20.18
C SER A 172 1.20 0.57 21.58
N MET A 173 1.11 -0.72 21.90
CA MET A 173 1.55 -1.29 23.17
C MET A 173 3.07 -1.16 23.34
N LEU A 174 3.85 -1.52 22.31
CA LEU A 174 5.31 -1.40 22.35
C LEU A 174 5.75 0.08 22.48
N ALA A 175 5.09 0.98 21.76
CA ALA A 175 5.34 2.41 21.86
C ALA A 175 4.93 2.98 23.23
N ALA A 176 3.78 2.57 23.78
CA ALA A 176 3.33 3.03 25.09
C ALA A 176 4.28 2.58 26.21
N LYS A 177 4.82 1.36 26.15
CA LYS A 177 5.86 0.86 27.08
C LYS A 177 7.13 1.72 27.00
N ASP A 178 7.58 2.10 25.79
CA ASP A 178 8.76 2.93 25.59
C ASP A 178 8.54 4.36 26.13
N TYR A 179 7.36 4.94 25.88
CA TYR A 179 6.99 6.26 26.41
C TYR A 179 6.87 6.26 27.95
N ALA A 180 6.24 5.24 28.52
CA ALA A 180 6.12 5.10 29.98
C ALA A 180 7.49 5.00 30.66
N ALA A 181 8.46 4.31 30.05
CA ALA A 181 9.85 4.24 30.56
C ALA A 181 10.54 5.62 30.60
N ARG A 182 10.07 6.59 29.80
CA ARG A 182 10.53 7.98 29.81
C ARG A 182 9.64 8.91 30.62
N SER A 183 8.64 8.38 31.31
CA SER A 183 7.61 9.15 32.03
C SER A 183 6.77 10.06 31.11
N GLU A 184 6.57 9.63 29.88
CA GLU A 184 5.78 10.32 28.86
C GLU A 184 4.52 9.51 28.54
N THR A 185 3.50 10.17 27.99
CA THR A 185 2.28 9.51 27.53
C THR A 185 2.23 9.50 26.00
N LEU A 186 2.00 8.33 25.42
CA LEU A 186 1.87 8.16 23.98
C LEU A 186 0.58 8.81 23.46
N HIS A 187 0.67 9.50 22.34
CA HIS A 187 -0.49 9.93 21.57
C HIS A 187 -0.88 8.85 20.56
N THR A 188 -2.18 8.57 20.46
CA THR A 188 -2.72 7.64 19.45
C THR A 188 -3.82 8.32 18.64
N TRP A 189 -3.99 7.91 17.39
CA TRP A 189 -4.91 8.51 16.45
C TRP A 189 -5.75 7.46 15.74
N SER A 190 -7.06 7.73 15.60
CA SER A 190 -7.97 6.92 14.78
C SER A 190 -8.81 7.80 13.85
N VAL A 191 -9.33 7.19 12.79
CA VAL A 191 -10.23 7.82 11.82
C VAL A 191 -11.59 7.12 11.85
N ASP A 192 -12.64 7.90 11.78
CA ASP A 192 -14.02 7.47 11.62
C ASP A 192 -14.75 8.39 10.64
N TYR A 193 -15.98 8.05 10.31
CA TYR A 193 -16.79 8.77 9.33
C TYR A 193 -18.11 9.21 9.97
N ARG A 194 -18.62 10.37 9.54
CA ARG A 194 -19.88 10.91 10.01
C ARG A 194 -21.01 9.88 9.86
N ASP A 195 -21.80 9.69 10.92
CA ASP A 195 -22.94 8.79 10.99
C ASP A 195 -22.59 7.33 10.60
N ASN A 196 -21.34 6.90 10.81
CA ASN A 196 -20.91 5.55 10.45
C ASN A 196 -21.68 4.50 11.27
N ASP A 197 -21.99 4.76 12.53
CA ASP A 197 -22.82 3.92 13.39
C ASP A 197 -24.22 3.68 12.81
N LYS A 198 -24.79 4.67 12.13
CA LYS A 198 -26.12 4.63 11.52
C LYS A 198 -26.13 3.89 10.17
N TYR A 199 -25.10 4.09 9.35
CA TYR A 199 -25.05 3.56 7.98
C TYR A 199 -24.16 2.33 7.83
N PHE A 200 -23.43 1.93 8.87
CA PHE A 200 -22.56 0.77 8.85
C PHE A 200 -23.34 -0.50 8.50
N THR A 201 -22.88 -1.17 7.46
CA THR A 201 -23.43 -2.46 7.04
C THR A 201 -22.39 -3.55 7.28
N LYS A 202 -22.71 -4.47 8.19
CA LYS A 202 -21.86 -5.64 8.46
C LYS A 202 -21.63 -6.45 7.19
N SER A 203 -20.40 -6.87 6.99
CA SER A 203 -20.02 -7.73 5.89
C SER A 203 -19.13 -8.87 6.38
N ILE A 204 -18.87 -9.84 5.51
CA ILE A 204 -17.92 -10.93 5.80
C ILE A 204 -16.53 -10.36 6.11
N PHE A 205 -16.16 -9.24 5.49
CA PHE A 205 -14.88 -8.58 5.64
C PHE A 205 -14.81 -7.62 6.83
N GLN A 206 -15.96 -7.06 7.25
CA GLN A 206 -16.05 -6.10 8.36
C GLN A 206 -17.27 -6.45 9.23
N PRO A 207 -17.10 -7.37 10.19
CA PRO A 207 -18.22 -7.86 11.02
C PRO A 207 -18.64 -6.90 12.14
N ASN A 208 -17.73 -6.03 12.61
CA ASN A 208 -17.93 -5.14 13.76
C ASN A 208 -17.37 -3.74 13.48
N SER A 209 -17.90 -2.72 14.20
CA SER A 209 -17.27 -1.40 14.29
C SER A 209 -15.94 -1.48 15.03
N ASP A 210 -15.04 -0.53 14.77
CA ASP A 210 -13.72 -0.46 15.41
C ASP A 210 -13.75 0.24 16.78
N ASP A 211 -14.76 1.05 17.06
CA ASP A 211 -14.83 1.98 18.20
C ASP A 211 -14.58 1.32 19.55
N SER A 212 -15.35 0.27 19.87
CA SER A 212 -15.25 -0.41 21.17
C SER A 212 -13.87 -1.03 21.41
N TYR A 213 -13.21 -1.47 20.35
CA TYR A 213 -11.84 -2.03 20.43
C TYR A 213 -10.78 -0.94 20.56
N ILE A 214 -11.02 0.22 19.94
CA ILE A 214 -10.17 1.40 20.13
C ILE A 214 -10.24 1.88 21.57
N ASP A 215 -11.47 2.06 22.12
CA ASP A 215 -11.68 2.51 23.49
C ASP A 215 -11.04 1.56 24.49
N GLN A 216 -11.21 0.23 24.30
CA GLN A 216 -10.57 -0.78 25.14
C GLN A 216 -9.04 -0.67 25.13
N MET A 217 -8.44 -0.44 23.96
CA MET A 217 -6.99 -0.26 23.85
C MET A 217 -6.50 1.06 24.45
N VAL A 218 -7.25 2.13 24.29
CA VAL A 218 -6.94 3.44 24.91
C VAL A 218 -6.89 3.32 26.43
N ASP A 219 -7.92 2.69 27.01
CA ASP A 219 -7.99 2.45 28.46
C ASP A 219 -6.87 1.54 28.94
N PHE A 220 -6.60 0.45 28.20
CA PHE A 220 -5.54 -0.52 28.54
C PHE A 220 -4.15 0.09 28.52
N LEU A 221 -3.86 0.96 27.53
CA LEU A 221 -2.54 1.57 27.33
C LEU A 221 -2.37 2.91 28.05
N GLY A 222 -3.46 3.56 28.51
CA GLY A 222 -3.42 4.89 29.09
C GLY A 222 -2.94 5.97 28.13
N THR A 223 -3.31 5.91 26.85
CA THR A 223 -2.84 6.84 25.82
C THR A 223 -3.71 8.08 25.70
N HIS A 224 -3.12 9.20 25.23
CA HIS A 224 -3.90 10.35 24.78
C HIS A 224 -4.44 10.07 23.37
N HIS A 225 -5.71 9.68 23.28
CA HIS A 225 -6.33 9.30 22.03
C HIS A 225 -7.01 10.47 21.33
N HIS A 226 -6.80 10.58 20.01
CA HIS A 226 -7.43 11.56 19.14
C HIS A 226 -8.24 10.85 18.06
N ARG A 227 -9.54 11.17 17.99
CA ARG A 227 -10.45 10.64 16.98
C ARG A 227 -10.74 11.71 15.93
N VAL A 228 -10.50 11.38 14.66
CA VAL A 228 -10.79 12.24 13.51
C VAL A 228 -12.03 11.71 12.81
N VAL A 229 -13.09 12.50 12.76
CA VAL A 229 -14.34 12.16 12.07
C VAL A 229 -14.38 12.92 10.74
N LEU A 230 -14.57 12.20 9.65
CA LEU A 230 -14.56 12.74 8.30
C LEU A 230 -15.97 12.88 7.73
N GLU A 231 -16.24 14.05 7.14
CA GLU A 231 -17.50 14.36 6.47
C GLU A 231 -17.52 13.81 5.04
N PRO A 232 -18.66 13.32 4.53
CA PRO A 232 -18.77 12.78 3.18
C PRO A 232 -18.44 13.80 2.08
N GLU A 233 -18.74 15.08 2.29
CA GLU A 233 -18.40 16.18 1.39
C GLU A 233 -16.88 16.40 1.33
N ALA A 234 -16.21 16.38 2.47
CA ALA A 234 -14.76 16.50 2.56
C ALA A 234 -14.06 15.32 1.86
N LEU A 235 -14.58 14.09 2.04
CA LEU A 235 -14.05 12.90 1.36
C LEU A 235 -14.14 13.00 -0.16
N CYS A 236 -15.29 13.45 -0.68
CA CYS A 236 -15.49 13.63 -2.11
C CYS A 236 -14.56 14.74 -2.67
N ALA A 237 -14.45 15.87 -1.98
CA ALA A 237 -13.58 16.96 -2.38
C ALA A 237 -12.09 16.58 -2.35
N ALA A 238 -11.69 15.74 -1.39
CA ALA A 238 -10.31 15.28 -1.24
C ALA A 238 -9.87 14.25 -2.31
N LEU A 239 -10.76 13.75 -3.17
CA LEU A 239 -10.38 12.89 -4.30
C LEU A 239 -9.38 13.58 -5.24
N LEU A 240 -9.54 14.88 -5.48
CA LEU A 240 -8.65 15.64 -6.36
C LEU A 240 -7.25 15.79 -5.76
N PRO A 241 -7.08 16.38 -4.55
CA PRO A 241 -5.74 16.50 -3.96
C PRO A 241 -5.11 15.12 -3.63
N ALA A 242 -5.88 14.06 -3.40
CA ALA A 242 -5.33 12.72 -3.25
C ALA A 242 -4.75 12.19 -4.56
N THR A 243 -5.38 12.48 -5.70
CA THR A 243 -4.83 12.18 -7.02
C THR A 243 -3.53 12.96 -7.27
N ASP A 244 -3.52 14.25 -6.93
CA ASP A 244 -2.33 15.10 -7.06
C ASP A 244 -1.18 14.60 -6.16
N ALA A 245 -1.47 14.25 -4.90
CA ALA A 245 -0.50 13.70 -3.96
C ALA A 245 0.18 12.41 -4.46
N ARG A 246 -0.56 11.58 -5.18
CA ARG A 246 -0.08 10.34 -5.76
C ARG A 246 0.53 10.51 -7.14
N ALA A 247 0.16 11.58 -7.85
CA ALA A 247 0.39 11.81 -9.27
C ALA A 247 -0.20 10.72 -10.18
N LEU A 248 -1.14 9.92 -9.67
CA LEU A 248 -1.87 8.85 -10.35
C LEU A 248 -3.26 8.68 -9.73
N PRO A 249 -4.24 8.14 -10.46
CA PRO A 249 -5.47 7.62 -9.87
C PRO A 249 -5.17 6.55 -8.83
N GLY A 250 -5.89 6.56 -7.72
CA GLY A 250 -5.57 5.73 -6.56
C GLY A 250 -6.74 4.93 -6.01
N MET A 251 -6.72 4.69 -4.69
CA MET A 251 -7.71 3.87 -3.99
C MET A 251 -8.97 4.65 -3.57
N ALA A 252 -9.42 5.58 -4.41
CA ALA A 252 -10.69 6.31 -4.23
C ALA A 252 -10.78 6.99 -2.84
N ASP A 253 -11.90 6.78 -2.12
CA ASP A 253 -12.14 7.33 -0.78
C ASP A 253 -11.15 6.83 0.27
N VAL A 254 -10.49 5.70 0.05
CA VAL A 254 -9.46 5.19 0.97
C VAL A 254 -8.22 6.10 0.95
N ASP A 255 -7.86 6.64 -0.23
CA ASP A 255 -6.78 7.62 -0.36
C ASP A 255 -7.20 8.98 0.20
N SER A 256 -8.39 9.49 -0.18
CA SER A 256 -8.85 10.79 0.31
C SER A 256 -9.05 10.81 1.82
N SER A 257 -9.56 9.72 2.42
CA SER A 257 -9.67 9.62 3.87
C SER A 257 -8.31 9.62 4.56
N LEU A 258 -7.34 8.88 4.02
CA LEU A 258 -5.99 8.83 4.57
C LEU A 258 -5.29 10.20 4.47
N LEU A 259 -5.46 10.91 3.36
CA LEU A 259 -4.93 12.26 3.18
C LEU A 259 -5.49 13.22 4.25
N LEU A 260 -6.81 13.26 4.41
CA LEU A 260 -7.47 14.10 5.42
C LEU A 260 -7.07 13.73 6.85
N PHE A 261 -6.96 12.44 7.13
CA PHE A 261 -6.51 11.92 8.42
C PHE A 261 -5.07 12.33 8.71
N CYS A 262 -4.13 12.10 7.80
CA CYS A 262 -2.73 12.50 7.97
C CYS A 262 -2.58 14.02 8.15
N ALA A 263 -3.36 14.81 7.41
CA ALA A 263 -3.38 16.26 7.58
C ALA A 263 -3.90 16.69 8.97
N ALA A 264 -4.92 16.00 9.50
CA ALA A 264 -5.42 16.25 10.86
C ALA A 264 -4.36 15.88 11.93
N VAL A 265 -3.72 14.73 11.80
CA VAL A 265 -2.62 14.28 12.67
C VAL A 265 -1.47 15.28 12.69
N LYS A 266 -1.07 15.77 11.50
CA LYS A 266 -0.02 16.79 11.38
C LYS A 266 -0.39 18.10 12.04
N ARG A 267 -1.63 18.59 11.83
CA ARG A 267 -2.15 19.80 12.52
C ARG A 267 -2.20 19.63 14.04
N GLY A 268 -2.41 18.40 14.53
CA GLY A 268 -2.35 18.06 15.96
C GLY A 268 -0.94 18.02 16.55
N GLY A 269 0.10 18.42 15.78
CA GLY A 269 1.48 18.53 16.27
C GLY A 269 2.34 17.27 16.10
N THR A 270 1.78 16.17 15.59
CA THR A 270 2.54 14.93 15.33
C THR A 270 3.32 15.04 14.02
N THR A 271 4.55 14.56 14.01
CA THR A 271 5.42 14.57 12.82
C THR A 271 5.74 13.17 12.31
N VAL A 272 5.76 12.18 13.20
CA VAL A 272 6.01 10.76 12.89
C VAL A 272 4.89 9.90 13.44
N CYS A 273 4.43 8.91 12.68
CA CYS A 273 3.49 7.90 13.16
C CYS A 273 3.97 6.48 12.85
N LEU A 274 3.71 5.54 13.76
CA LEU A 274 3.79 4.12 13.48
C LEU A 274 2.46 3.60 12.94
N SER A 275 2.53 2.68 11.97
CA SER A 275 1.36 2.05 11.34
C SER A 275 1.58 0.55 11.14
N GLY A 276 0.51 -0.23 11.27
CA GLY A 276 0.53 -1.70 11.24
C GLY A 276 0.45 -2.32 9.83
N GLU A 277 0.71 -1.55 8.76
CA GLU A 277 0.78 -2.10 7.41
C GLU A 277 1.80 -3.22 7.29
N CYS A 278 1.65 -4.07 6.31
CA CYS A 278 2.44 -5.26 5.96
C CYS A 278 2.13 -6.52 6.80
N ALA A 279 1.59 -6.39 8.00
CA ALA A 279 1.32 -7.55 8.85
C ALA A 279 0.33 -8.55 8.21
N ASP A 280 -0.70 -8.05 7.53
CA ASP A 280 -1.70 -8.90 6.87
C ASP A 280 -1.11 -9.64 5.66
N GLU A 281 -0.27 -8.98 4.88
CA GLU A 281 0.44 -9.53 3.73
C GLU A 281 1.40 -10.65 4.13
N LEU A 282 2.15 -10.44 5.21
CA LEU A 282 3.20 -11.34 5.66
C LEU A 282 2.67 -12.57 6.40
N PHE A 283 1.64 -12.38 7.22
CA PHE A 283 1.13 -13.42 8.11
C PHE A 283 -0.26 -13.95 7.72
N GLY A 284 -0.70 -13.69 6.48
CA GLY A 284 -1.94 -14.25 5.96
C GLY A 284 -3.20 -13.68 6.60
N GLY A 285 -3.29 -12.34 6.73
CA GLY A 285 -4.46 -11.67 7.32
C GLY A 285 -5.67 -11.58 6.40
N TYR A 286 -5.55 -11.89 5.13
CA TYR A 286 -6.61 -11.73 4.15
C TYR A 286 -7.39 -13.01 3.85
N PRO A 287 -8.68 -12.92 3.50
CA PRO A 287 -9.52 -14.08 3.20
C PRO A 287 -9.01 -14.98 2.06
N TRP A 288 -8.29 -14.42 1.08
CA TRP A 288 -7.76 -15.20 -0.04
C TRP A 288 -6.66 -16.18 0.34
N TYR A 289 -6.03 -16.03 1.50
CA TYR A 289 -5.12 -17.04 2.04
C TYR A 289 -5.84 -18.25 2.64
N HIS A 290 -7.10 -18.07 3.09
CA HIS A 290 -7.86 -19.05 3.85
C HIS A 290 -8.97 -19.75 3.05
N ARG A 291 -9.25 -19.27 1.82
CA ARG A 291 -10.27 -19.84 0.95
C ARG A 291 -9.60 -20.52 -0.23
N GLU A 292 -9.70 -21.83 -0.29
CA GLU A 292 -9.00 -22.64 -1.29
C GLU A 292 -9.48 -22.32 -2.70
N GLU A 293 -10.76 -21.99 -2.86
CA GLU A 293 -11.35 -21.57 -4.13
C GLU A 293 -10.75 -20.26 -4.68
N ILE A 294 -10.30 -19.34 -3.80
CA ILE A 294 -9.64 -18.10 -4.21
C ILE A 294 -8.14 -18.30 -4.31
N LEU A 295 -7.56 -19.06 -3.37
CA LEU A 295 -6.12 -19.32 -3.34
C LEU A 295 -5.60 -19.89 -4.65
N PHE A 296 -6.35 -20.79 -5.29
CA PHE A 296 -5.96 -21.48 -6.52
C PHE A 296 -6.54 -20.88 -7.81
N GLU A 297 -7.24 -19.73 -7.75
CA GLU A 297 -7.63 -19.01 -8.96
C GLU A 297 -6.39 -18.47 -9.72
N ASP A 298 -6.46 -18.48 -11.05
CA ASP A 298 -5.42 -17.98 -11.95
C ASP A 298 -5.59 -16.47 -12.22
N THR A 299 -5.66 -15.68 -11.14
CA THR A 299 -5.83 -14.22 -11.19
C THR A 299 -5.40 -13.54 -9.90
N PHE A 300 -5.26 -12.21 -9.93
CA PHE A 300 -5.01 -11.42 -8.71
C PHE A 300 -6.18 -11.52 -7.73
N PRO A 301 -5.99 -12.02 -6.49
CA PRO A 301 -7.09 -12.33 -5.57
C PRO A 301 -7.88 -11.09 -5.08
N TRP A 302 -7.29 -9.91 -5.15
CA TRP A 302 -7.94 -8.63 -4.83
C TRP A 302 -8.54 -7.92 -6.05
N SER A 303 -8.41 -8.47 -7.26
CA SER A 303 -8.90 -7.89 -8.52
C SER A 303 -9.39 -9.00 -9.47
N ARG A 304 -10.34 -9.81 -9.00
CA ARG A 304 -10.83 -11.00 -9.69
C ARG A 304 -11.71 -10.69 -10.90
N SER A 305 -12.30 -9.51 -10.95
CA SER A 305 -13.33 -9.16 -11.92
C SER A 305 -12.80 -8.27 -13.04
N VAL A 306 -11.82 -8.75 -13.82
CA VAL A 306 -11.32 -8.01 -15.01
C VAL A 306 -12.44 -7.78 -16.03
N GLY A 307 -13.30 -8.78 -16.26
CA GLY A 307 -14.47 -8.67 -17.15
C GLY A 307 -15.44 -7.58 -16.72
N LEU A 308 -15.61 -7.32 -15.41
CA LEU A 308 -16.42 -6.21 -14.93
C LEU A 308 -15.83 -4.86 -15.39
N ARG A 309 -14.51 -4.68 -15.25
CA ARG A 309 -13.83 -3.46 -15.66
C ARG A 309 -13.95 -3.26 -17.17
N LEU A 310 -13.69 -4.29 -17.95
CA LEU A 310 -13.86 -4.28 -19.40
C LEU A 310 -15.29 -3.93 -19.79
N GLY A 311 -16.30 -4.46 -19.10
CA GLY A 311 -17.71 -4.15 -19.34
C GLY A 311 -18.14 -2.71 -19.01
N LEU A 312 -17.27 -1.93 -18.34
CA LEU A 312 -17.47 -0.50 -18.09
C LEU A 312 -16.78 0.38 -19.13
N LEU A 313 -15.90 -0.17 -19.95
CA LEU A 313 -15.11 0.56 -20.93
C LEU A 313 -15.76 0.53 -22.32
N THR A 314 -15.42 1.51 -23.14
CA THR A 314 -15.74 1.45 -24.57
C THR A 314 -14.91 0.34 -25.23
N PRO A 315 -15.42 -0.31 -26.30
CA PRO A 315 -14.74 -1.43 -26.94
C PRO A 315 -13.31 -1.13 -27.43
N ASP A 316 -13.06 0.11 -27.77
CA ASP A 316 -11.75 0.55 -28.31
C ASP A 316 -10.80 1.10 -27.22
N ALA A 317 -11.24 1.17 -25.94
CA ALA A 317 -10.44 1.76 -24.87
C ALA A 317 -9.18 0.93 -24.57
N VAL A 318 -9.29 -0.39 -24.58
CA VAL A 318 -8.18 -1.31 -24.37
C VAL A 318 -8.30 -2.56 -25.24
N ARG A 319 -7.18 -3.02 -25.78
CA ARG A 319 -7.09 -4.28 -26.54
C ARG A 319 -6.38 -5.33 -25.69
N ASN A 320 -6.75 -6.60 -25.88
CA ASN A 320 -6.12 -7.75 -25.19
C ASN A 320 -6.01 -7.59 -23.66
N GLY A 321 -6.98 -6.91 -23.03
CA GLY A 321 -6.92 -6.52 -21.63
C GLY A 321 -6.85 -7.70 -20.65
N GLU A 322 -7.58 -8.78 -20.89
CA GLU A 322 -7.54 -9.98 -20.04
C GLU A 322 -6.16 -10.65 -20.07
N GLU A 323 -5.58 -10.77 -21.28
CA GLU A 323 -4.26 -11.38 -21.45
C GLU A 323 -3.18 -10.53 -20.80
N PHE A 324 -3.24 -9.19 -20.91
CA PHE A 324 -2.35 -8.27 -20.24
C PHE A 324 -2.33 -8.49 -18.72
N VAL A 325 -3.50 -8.57 -18.09
CA VAL A 325 -3.61 -8.82 -16.64
C VAL A 325 -3.09 -10.20 -16.27
N ARG A 326 -3.45 -11.23 -17.08
CA ARG A 326 -3.03 -12.61 -16.86
C ARG A 326 -1.52 -12.77 -16.98
N GLN A 327 -0.88 -12.10 -17.95
CA GLN A 327 0.57 -12.16 -18.15
C GLN A 327 1.29 -11.62 -16.92
N HIS A 328 0.94 -10.43 -16.44
CA HIS A 328 1.55 -9.86 -15.22
C HIS A 328 1.37 -10.75 -13.99
N TYR A 329 0.20 -11.37 -13.87
CA TYR A 329 -0.07 -12.32 -12.79
C TYR A 329 0.86 -13.54 -12.89
N ARG A 330 0.97 -14.17 -14.06
CA ARG A 330 1.80 -15.36 -14.28
C ARG A 330 3.29 -15.05 -14.10
N ASP A 331 3.78 -13.98 -14.69
CA ASP A 331 5.17 -13.55 -14.54
C ASP A 331 5.55 -13.37 -13.07
N THR A 332 4.61 -12.90 -12.25
CA THR A 332 4.82 -12.76 -10.80
C THR A 332 4.85 -14.11 -10.09
N CYS A 333 3.96 -15.04 -10.43
CA CYS A 333 3.96 -16.39 -9.86
C CYS A 333 5.21 -17.17 -10.26
N ASP A 334 5.68 -17.02 -11.50
CA ASP A 334 6.83 -17.76 -12.04
C ASP A 334 8.15 -17.33 -11.38
N ARG A 335 8.30 -16.03 -11.07
CA ARG A 335 9.50 -15.53 -10.38
C ARG A 335 9.50 -15.76 -8.87
N ALA A 336 8.39 -16.23 -8.26
CA ALA A 336 8.35 -16.51 -6.83
C ALA A 336 9.38 -17.61 -6.48
N PRO A 337 10.33 -17.36 -5.55
CA PRO A 337 11.27 -18.37 -5.12
C PRO A 337 10.55 -19.56 -4.46
N LYS A 338 10.86 -20.77 -4.88
CA LYS A 338 10.23 -22.02 -4.40
C LYS A 338 11.31 -23.03 -4.05
N LEU A 339 10.99 -23.95 -3.15
CA LEU A 339 11.84 -25.10 -2.85
C LEU A 339 11.42 -26.28 -3.72
N SER A 340 12.36 -27.12 -4.08
CA SER A 340 12.07 -28.39 -4.77
C SER A 340 11.25 -29.34 -3.90
N SER A 341 11.30 -29.18 -2.58
CA SER A 341 10.51 -29.91 -1.57
C SER A 341 9.09 -29.39 -1.38
N ASP A 342 8.76 -28.20 -1.92
CA ASP A 342 7.43 -27.61 -1.73
C ASP A 342 6.35 -28.47 -2.40
N GLY A 343 5.37 -28.92 -1.62
CA GLY A 343 4.14 -29.49 -2.15
C GLY A 343 3.26 -28.38 -2.79
N LYS A 344 2.24 -28.78 -3.56
CA LYS A 344 1.36 -27.88 -4.31
C LYS A 344 0.87 -26.67 -3.50
N LYS A 345 0.42 -26.89 -2.25
CA LYS A 345 -0.10 -25.80 -1.39
C LYS A 345 1.01 -24.87 -0.92
N ALA A 346 2.17 -25.43 -0.51
CA ALA A 346 3.31 -24.63 -0.06
C ALA A 346 3.85 -23.73 -1.20
N ALA A 347 4.05 -24.29 -2.39
CA ALA A 347 4.45 -23.53 -3.58
C ALA A 347 3.44 -22.41 -3.89
N ARG A 348 2.13 -22.71 -3.83
CA ARG A 348 1.09 -21.71 -4.04
C ARG A 348 1.08 -20.62 -2.98
N MET A 349 1.35 -20.94 -1.72
CA MET A 349 1.48 -19.95 -0.64
C MET A 349 2.67 -19.01 -0.87
N ARG A 350 3.79 -19.51 -1.41
CA ARG A 350 4.93 -18.66 -1.79
C ARG A 350 4.57 -17.71 -2.95
N GLU A 351 3.90 -18.21 -3.98
CA GLU A 351 3.38 -17.37 -5.07
C GLU A 351 2.43 -16.29 -4.53
N MET A 352 1.48 -16.67 -3.68
CA MET A 352 0.54 -15.73 -3.07
C MET A 352 1.25 -14.66 -2.23
N PHE A 353 2.32 -15.02 -1.52
CA PHE A 353 3.12 -14.08 -0.76
C PHE A 353 3.79 -13.05 -1.66
N VAL A 354 4.42 -13.49 -2.75
CA VAL A 354 5.09 -12.60 -3.73
C VAL A 354 4.07 -11.72 -4.46
N LEU A 355 2.92 -12.28 -4.87
CA LEU A 355 1.82 -11.49 -5.41
C LEU A 355 1.39 -10.36 -4.46
N ASN A 356 1.20 -10.68 -3.17
CA ASN A 356 0.86 -9.66 -2.18
C ASN A 356 1.98 -8.65 -1.99
N LEU A 357 3.23 -9.08 -1.90
CA LEU A 357 4.40 -8.23 -1.68
C LEU A 357 4.56 -7.20 -2.81
N ASP A 358 4.59 -7.70 -4.06
CA ASP A 358 4.93 -6.89 -5.23
C ASP A 358 3.78 -5.99 -5.72
N TRP A 359 2.53 -6.36 -5.43
CA TRP A 359 1.37 -5.67 -5.97
C TRP A 359 0.49 -5.03 -4.90
N PHE A 360 -0.09 -5.85 -4.02
CA PHE A 360 -1.07 -5.33 -3.06
C PHE A 360 -0.41 -4.51 -1.96
N MET A 361 0.61 -5.06 -1.31
CA MET A 361 1.39 -4.35 -0.29
C MET A 361 2.08 -3.12 -0.88
N ALA A 362 2.70 -3.25 -2.06
CA ALA A 362 3.32 -2.12 -2.75
C ALA A 362 2.32 -0.99 -3.00
N THR A 363 1.06 -1.32 -3.40
CA THR A 363 -0.02 -0.33 -3.56
C THR A 363 -0.39 0.34 -2.23
N LEU A 364 -0.45 -0.42 -1.13
CA LEU A 364 -0.78 0.11 0.20
C LEU A 364 0.35 0.98 0.76
N LEU A 365 1.61 0.59 0.54
CA LEU A 365 2.79 1.38 0.94
C LEU A 365 2.88 2.69 0.16
N ASP A 366 2.69 2.63 -1.17
CA ASP A 366 2.66 3.83 -2.02
C ASP A 366 1.54 4.79 -1.57
N ARG A 367 0.32 4.29 -1.36
CA ARG A 367 -0.78 5.06 -0.77
C ARG A 367 -0.38 5.70 0.55
N LYS A 368 0.17 4.91 1.48
CA LYS A 368 0.54 5.37 2.81
C LYS A 368 1.56 6.51 2.72
N ASP A 369 2.65 6.28 1.98
CA ASP A 369 3.71 7.26 1.83
C ASP A 369 3.21 8.54 1.13
N ARG A 370 2.45 8.40 0.01
CA ARG A 370 2.00 9.58 -0.74
C ARG A 370 1.05 10.47 0.06
N MET A 371 0.02 9.88 0.70
CA MET A 371 -0.95 10.65 1.47
C MET A 371 -0.33 11.29 2.72
N SER A 372 0.54 10.57 3.40
CA SER A 372 1.18 11.08 4.62
C SER A 372 2.24 12.13 4.32
N MET A 373 3.13 11.88 3.34
CA MET A 373 4.20 12.84 3.00
C MET A 373 3.65 14.12 2.37
N TYR A 374 2.58 14.03 1.57
CA TYR A 374 1.89 15.22 1.06
C TYR A 374 1.35 16.11 2.19
N SER A 375 0.98 15.49 3.32
CA SER A 375 0.54 16.19 4.53
C SER A 375 1.71 16.62 5.45
N GLY A 376 2.97 16.31 5.12
CA GLY A 376 4.14 16.56 5.96
C GLY A 376 4.24 15.64 7.19
N LEU A 377 3.63 14.46 7.15
CA LEU A 377 3.66 13.43 8.18
C LEU A 377 4.49 12.24 7.70
N GLU A 378 5.52 11.83 8.45
CA GLU A 378 6.24 10.59 8.20
C GLU A 378 5.49 9.41 8.82
N VAL A 379 5.16 8.39 8.02
CA VAL A 379 4.59 7.15 8.54
C VAL A 379 5.60 6.03 8.40
N ARG A 380 5.90 5.36 9.51
CA ARG A 380 6.80 4.21 9.61
C ARG A 380 6.00 2.93 9.74
N VAL A 381 6.54 1.84 9.18
CA VAL A 381 5.87 0.55 9.04
C VAL A 381 6.75 -0.60 9.56
N PRO A 382 6.82 -0.81 10.89
CA PRO A 382 7.74 -1.77 11.49
C PRO A 382 7.62 -3.20 10.95
N PHE A 383 6.43 -3.64 10.56
CA PHE A 383 6.25 -4.97 9.95
C PHE A 383 6.95 -5.11 8.60
N CYS A 384 7.28 -4.00 7.92
CA CYS A 384 8.09 -4.02 6.70
C CYS A 384 9.61 -4.11 6.98
N ASP A 385 10.05 -4.62 8.11
CA ASP A 385 11.45 -4.99 8.32
C ASP A 385 11.77 -6.26 7.51
N HIS A 386 12.82 -6.22 6.68
CA HIS A 386 13.18 -7.33 5.80
C HIS A 386 13.40 -8.65 6.55
N ARG A 387 13.89 -8.60 7.79
CA ARG A 387 14.10 -9.79 8.63
C ARG A 387 12.78 -10.48 8.98
N ILE A 388 11.72 -9.69 9.20
CA ILE A 388 10.35 -10.20 9.40
C ILE A 388 9.84 -10.81 8.10
N VAL A 389 10.06 -10.13 6.97
CA VAL A 389 9.61 -10.58 5.64
C VAL A 389 10.27 -11.90 5.26
N GLU A 390 11.60 -11.99 5.37
CA GLU A 390 12.38 -13.20 5.08
C GLU A 390 11.95 -14.38 5.97
N TYR A 391 11.78 -14.11 7.27
CA TYR A 391 11.33 -15.14 8.22
C TYR A 391 9.90 -15.58 7.95
N ALA A 392 8.98 -14.65 7.73
CA ALA A 392 7.60 -14.95 7.40
C ALA A 392 7.45 -15.67 6.06
N TYR A 393 8.28 -15.33 5.04
CA TYR A 393 8.25 -16.02 3.76
C TYR A 393 8.52 -17.52 3.87
N ASN A 394 9.49 -17.87 4.69
CA ASN A 394 9.95 -19.25 4.87
C ASN A 394 9.17 -20.03 5.95
N MET A 395 8.31 -19.34 6.70
CA MET A 395 7.48 -19.96 7.74
C MET A 395 6.38 -20.84 7.13
N PRO A 396 6.20 -22.10 7.61
CA PRO A 396 5.10 -22.96 7.17
C PRO A 396 3.73 -22.31 7.37
N TRP A 397 2.82 -22.55 6.44
CA TRP A 397 1.47 -21.99 6.51
C TRP A 397 0.73 -22.37 7.78
N ASP A 398 0.89 -23.63 8.26
CA ASP A 398 0.24 -24.12 9.46
C ASP A 398 0.68 -23.34 10.72
N PHE A 399 1.90 -22.82 10.76
CA PHE A 399 2.34 -21.92 11.81
C PHE A 399 1.73 -20.52 11.66
N LYS A 400 1.68 -19.98 10.45
CA LYS A 400 1.04 -18.67 10.19
C LYS A 400 -0.44 -18.69 10.56
N SER A 401 -1.14 -19.77 10.20
CA SER A 401 -2.57 -19.98 10.45
C SER A 401 -2.88 -20.77 11.72
N LEU A 402 -2.02 -20.66 12.71
CA LEU A 402 -2.14 -21.40 13.99
C LEU A 402 -3.56 -21.28 14.55
N GLU A 403 -4.12 -22.37 15.05
CA GLU A 403 -5.51 -22.48 15.53
C GLU A 403 -6.57 -22.18 14.44
N GLY A 404 -6.20 -22.31 13.15
CA GLY A 404 -7.10 -22.01 12.03
C GLY A 404 -7.47 -20.52 11.89
N ARG A 405 -6.63 -19.63 12.44
CA ARG A 405 -6.89 -18.18 12.46
C ARG A 405 -5.94 -17.41 11.55
N GLU A 406 -6.45 -16.31 11.00
CA GLU A 406 -5.62 -15.33 10.34
C GLU A 406 -4.57 -14.75 11.33
N LYS A 407 -3.31 -14.68 10.90
CA LYS A 407 -2.17 -14.23 11.72
C LYS A 407 -2.00 -15.01 13.03
N GLY A 408 -2.31 -16.32 13.02
CA GLY A 408 -2.32 -17.16 14.21
C GLY A 408 -1.03 -17.12 15.01
N ILE A 409 0.12 -17.15 14.34
CA ILE A 409 1.45 -17.04 14.97
C ILE A 409 1.64 -15.70 15.70
N VAL A 410 1.23 -14.57 15.08
CA VAL A 410 1.34 -13.25 15.70
C VAL A 410 0.41 -13.13 16.91
N ARG A 411 -0.82 -13.65 16.81
CA ARG A 411 -1.76 -13.72 17.93
C ARG A 411 -1.16 -14.48 19.10
N ARG A 412 -0.55 -15.63 18.84
CA ARG A 412 0.07 -16.46 19.87
C ARG A 412 1.30 -15.78 20.47
N ALA A 413 2.11 -15.10 19.66
CA ALA A 413 3.31 -14.39 20.12
C ALA A 413 3.00 -13.24 21.10
N PHE A 414 1.82 -12.61 20.99
CA PHE A 414 1.41 -11.48 21.84
C PHE A 414 0.19 -11.79 22.73
N ALA A 415 -0.18 -13.06 22.91
CA ALA A 415 -1.38 -13.47 23.63
C ALA A 415 -1.41 -13.02 25.10
N ASP A 416 -0.24 -12.97 25.75
CA ASP A 416 -0.11 -12.63 27.17
C ASP A 416 0.11 -11.13 27.42
N GLU A 417 0.25 -10.33 26.35
CA GLU A 417 0.57 -8.89 26.43
C GLU A 417 -0.60 -7.98 26.04
N LEU A 418 -1.64 -8.52 25.43
CA LEU A 418 -2.80 -7.77 24.95
C LEU A 418 -4.11 -8.33 25.54
N PRO A 419 -5.17 -7.52 25.65
CA PRO A 419 -6.49 -8.00 26.01
C PRO A 419 -6.96 -9.13 25.07
N LYS A 420 -7.60 -10.16 25.62
CA LYS A 420 -8.06 -11.34 24.85
C LYS A 420 -8.98 -10.96 23.70
N GLU A 421 -9.85 -9.97 23.90
CA GLU A 421 -10.78 -9.46 22.89
C GLU A 421 -10.03 -8.89 21.67
N ILE A 422 -8.89 -8.26 21.89
CA ILE A 422 -8.00 -7.72 20.83
C ILE A 422 -7.25 -8.87 20.14
N VAL A 423 -6.65 -9.77 20.92
CA VAL A 423 -5.90 -10.93 20.39
C VAL A 423 -6.79 -11.79 19.49
N TYR A 424 -8.05 -12.02 19.87
CA TYR A 424 -8.97 -12.89 19.14
C TYR A 424 -9.97 -12.14 18.24
N ARG A 425 -9.83 -10.80 18.10
CA ARG A 425 -10.62 -10.02 17.19
C ARG A 425 -10.42 -10.48 15.74
N LYS A 426 -11.52 -10.65 14.99
CA LYS A 426 -11.44 -10.90 13.55
C LYS A 426 -10.83 -9.69 12.84
N LYS A 427 -10.08 -9.96 11.78
CA LYS A 427 -9.53 -8.93 10.91
C LYS A 427 -10.64 -7.98 10.43
N SER A 428 -10.41 -6.68 10.61
CA SER A 428 -11.20 -5.61 10.02
C SER A 428 -10.33 -4.82 9.03
N PRO A 429 -10.81 -4.54 7.81
CA PRO A 429 -10.07 -3.73 6.85
C PRO A 429 -10.04 -2.26 7.29
N TYR A 430 -9.22 -1.45 6.61
CA TYR A 430 -9.25 0.01 6.78
C TYR A 430 -10.68 0.53 6.59
N PRO A 431 -11.23 1.35 7.50
CA PRO A 431 -12.62 1.76 7.46
C PRO A 431 -12.91 2.60 6.20
N LYS A 432 -14.15 2.53 5.73
CA LYS A 432 -14.67 3.35 4.63
C LYS A 432 -15.99 4.00 5.03
N THR A 433 -16.38 5.04 4.32
CA THR A 433 -17.71 5.62 4.49
C THR A 433 -18.80 4.75 3.89
N PHE A 434 -19.91 4.60 4.61
CA PHE A 434 -21.16 4.00 4.11
C PHE A 434 -22.25 5.07 3.90
N HIS A 435 -21.90 6.35 4.09
CA HIS A 435 -22.83 7.45 4.04
C HIS A 435 -23.37 7.67 2.62
N PRO A 436 -24.71 7.66 2.39
CA PRO A 436 -25.30 7.73 1.04
C PRO A 436 -25.00 9.06 0.32
N VAL A 437 -24.74 10.13 1.07
CA VAL A 437 -24.33 11.43 0.50
C VAL A 437 -23.05 11.31 -0.30
N TYR A 438 -22.06 10.54 0.18
CA TYR A 438 -20.81 10.33 -0.57
C TYR A 438 -21.08 9.71 -1.95
N THR A 439 -21.89 8.64 -1.98
CA THR A 439 -22.26 7.96 -3.25
C THR A 439 -22.94 8.93 -4.22
N ARG A 440 -23.89 9.74 -3.70
CA ARG A 440 -24.60 10.74 -4.51
C ARG A 440 -23.66 11.80 -5.07
N LEU A 441 -22.78 12.35 -4.22
CA LEU A 441 -21.83 13.39 -4.63
C LEU A 441 -20.89 12.88 -5.73
N CYS A 442 -20.36 11.65 -5.58
CA CYS A 442 -19.53 11.04 -6.60
C CYS A 442 -20.30 10.78 -7.92
N ALA A 443 -21.54 10.28 -7.83
CA ALA A 443 -22.38 10.07 -9.01
C ALA A 443 -22.69 11.40 -9.74
N ASP A 444 -23.02 12.48 -8.99
CA ASP A 444 -23.26 13.80 -9.56
C ASP A 444 -22.01 14.39 -10.22
N TYR A 445 -20.83 14.13 -9.64
CA TYR A 445 -19.56 14.54 -10.24
C TYR A 445 -19.29 13.78 -11.55
N VAL A 446 -19.46 12.46 -11.56
CA VAL A 446 -19.28 11.63 -12.77
C VAL A 446 -20.27 12.04 -13.86
N ARG A 447 -21.54 12.38 -13.52
CA ARG A 447 -22.50 12.89 -14.50
C ARG A 447 -21.96 14.13 -15.22
N ARG A 448 -21.39 15.09 -14.48
CA ARG A 448 -20.76 16.30 -15.08
C ARG A 448 -19.56 15.97 -15.96
N ILE A 449 -18.74 14.98 -15.59
CA ILE A 449 -17.64 14.50 -16.44
C ILE A 449 -18.18 14.00 -17.78
N PHE A 450 -19.26 13.22 -17.77
CA PHE A 450 -19.87 12.71 -19.00
C PHE A 450 -20.64 13.75 -19.82
N GLU A 451 -21.02 14.88 -19.25
CA GLU A 451 -21.59 16.04 -19.94
C GLU A 451 -20.54 16.90 -20.63
N ASP A 452 -19.28 16.79 -20.20
CA ASP A 452 -18.14 17.51 -20.79
C ASP A 452 -17.51 16.70 -21.94
N ASN A 453 -17.77 17.13 -23.16
CA ASN A 453 -17.25 16.49 -24.37
C ASN A 453 -15.71 16.57 -24.53
N THR A 454 -15.03 17.34 -23.67
CA THR A 454 -13.56 17.43 -23.66
C THR A 454 -12.90 16.43 -22.69
N SER A 455 -13.68 15.70 -21.92
CA SER A 455 -13.16 14.72 -20.95
C SER A 455 -12.61 13.48 -21.66
N VAL A 456 -11.30 13.28 -21.57
CA VAL A 456 -10.64 12.03 -22.00
C VAL A 456 -11.14 10.84 -21.19
N ALA A 457 -11.32 11.01 -19.88
CA ALA A 457 -11.84 9.93 -19.03
C ALA A 457 -13.23 9.48 -19.49
N ALA A 458 -14.13 10.45 -19.81
CA ALA A 458 -15.48 10.10 -20.28
C ALA A 458 -15.47 9.32 -21.61
N SER A 459 -14.49 9.56 -22.50
CA SER A 459 -14.38 8.83 -23.77
C SER A 459 -13.93 7.38 -23.62
N LEU A 460 -13.31 7.02 -22.50
CA LEU A 460 -12.83 5.67 -22.22
C LEU A 460 -13.92 4.76 -21.64
N PHE A 461 -14.98 5.32 -21.06
CA PHE A 461 -16.04 4.54 -20.39
C PHE A 461 -17.33 4.48 -21.22
N ASP A 462 -17.99 3.32 -21.20
CA ASP A 462 -19.33 3.16 -21.76
C ASP A 462 -20.36 3.93 -20.91
N ARG A 463 -20.93 4.98 -21.49
CA ARG A 463 -21.92 5.86 -20.83
C ARG A 463 -23.11 5.08 -20.29
N ASN A 464 -23.62 4.10 -21.05
CA ASN A 464 -24.80 3.34 -20.64
C ASN A 464 -24.48 2.39 -19.47
N ALA A 465 -23.32 1.75 -19.50
CA ALA A 465 -22.86 0.90 -18.40
C ALA A 465 -22.70 1.69 -17.10
N VAL A 466 -22.07 2.86 -17.16
CA VAL A 466 -21.90 3.74 -15.99
C VAL A 466 -23.24 4.28 -15.50
N GLN A 467 -24.16 4.68 -16.39
CA GLN A 467 -25.52 5.11 -16.02
C GLN A 467 -26.32 4.01 -15.31
N LYS A 468 -26.21 2.76 -15.74
CA LYS A 468 -26.85 1.61 -15.05
C LYS A 468 -26.33 1.47 -13.62
N LEU A 469 -25.02 1.65 -13.39
CA LEU A 469 -24.46 1.65 -12.04
C LEU A 469 -24.96 2.83 -11.19
N MET A 470 -25.15 4.02 -11.79
CA MET A 470 -25.73 5.18 -11.08
C MET A 470 -27.17 4.93 -10.64
N GLN A 471 -27.97 4.23 -11.48
CA GLN A 471 -29.35 3.90 -11.17
C GLN A 471 -29.49 2.80 -10.11
N ARG A 472 -28.50 1.88 -10.03
CA ARG A 472 -28.50 0.76 -9.09
C ARG A 472 -27.10 0.56 -8.50
N PRO A 473 -26.65 1.43 -7.58
CA PRO A 473 -25.30 1.36 -7.00
C PRO A 473 -25.02 0.04 -6.27
N GLU A 474 -26.05 -0.63 -5.78
CA GLU A 474 -25.96 -1.92 -5.09
C GLU A 474 -25.79 -3.12 -6.03
N SER A 475 -25.92 -2.94 -7.34
CA SER A 475 -25.84 -4.04 -8.33
C SER A 475 -24.48 -4.71 -8.41
N LEU A 476 -23.42 -4.06 -7.92
CA LEU A 476 -22.09 -4.62 -7.87
C LEU A 476 -21.95 -5.56 -6.66
N ALA A 477 -22.08 -6.86 -6.91
CA ALA A 477 -22.05 -7.87 -5.86
C ALA A 477 -20.67 -8.01 -5.19
N GLU A 478 -19.59 -7.94 -5.98
CA GLU A 478 -18.21 -8.10 -5.52
C GLU A 478 -17.39 -6.80 -5.60
N PRO A 479 -16.39 -6.60 -4.73
CA PRO A 479 -15.43 -5.52 -4.90
C PRO A 479 -14.67 -5.63 -6.23
N TRP A 480 -14.44 -4.50 -6.87
CA TRP A 480 -13.63 -4.44 -8.10
C TRP A 480 -12.13 -4.34 -7.80
N PHE A 481 -11.77 -3.94 -6.59
CA PHE A 481 -10.41 -3.95 -6.08
C PHE A 481 -10.40 -4.06 -4.54
N GLY A 482 -9.41 -4.78 -3.98
CA GLY A 482 -9.27 -4.97 -2.53
C GLY A 482 -10.46 -5.73 -1.94
N GLN A 483 -10.88 -5.32 -0.74
CA GLN A 483 -11.97 -5.97 0.01
C GLN A 483 -13.28 -5.17 0.01
N LEU A 484 -13.20 -3.85 -0.19
CA LEU A 484 -14.33 -2.94 0.07
C LEU A 484 -14.69 -2.03 -1.10
N MET A 485 -13.88 -1.97 -2.18
CA MET A 485 -14.11 -1.02 -3.28
C MET A 485 -15.24 -1.52 -4.19
N ARG A 486 -16.39 -0.83 -4.12
CA ARG A 486 -17.62 -1.12 -4.88
C ARG A 486 -18.01 0.07 -5.76
N THR A 487 -19.26 0.20 -6.13
CA THR A 487 -19.77 1.23 -7.05
C THR A 487 -19.38 2.67 -6.68
N PRO A 488 -19.49 3.15 -5.42
CA PRO A 488 -19.06 4.51 -5.09
C PRO A 488 -17.58 4.75 -5.37
N GLN A 489 -16.74 3.71 -5.18
CA GLN A 489 -15.31 3.79 -5.44
C GLN A 489 -14.99 3.73 -6.95
N ILE A 490 -15.85 3.10 -7.79
CA ILE A 490 -15.73 3.21 -9.26
C ILE A 490 -15.96 4.66 -9.68
N PHE A 491 -17.00 5.30 -9.16
CA PHE A 491 -17.26 6.72 -9.46
C PHE A 491 -16.09 7.60 -9.02
N ALA A 492 -15.59 7.38 -7.81
CA ALA A 492 -14.42 8.09 -7.31
C ALA A 492 -13.18 7.86 -8.20
N TYR A 493 -12.98 6.64 -8.70
CA TYR A 493 -11.87 6.33 -9.61
C TYR A 493 -11.99 7.04 -10.96
N ILE A 494 -13.20 7.13 -11.53
CA ILE A 494 -13.47 7.92 -12.75
C ILE A 494 -13.17 9.41 -12.51
N ILE A 495 -13.52 9.96 -11.34
CA ILE A 495 -13.19 11.34 -10.95
C ILE A 495 -11.68 11.54 -10.89
N GLN A 496 -10.95 10.60 -10.29
CA GLN A 496 -9.49 10.64 -10.19
C GLN A 496 -8.82 10.54 -11.56
N LEU A 497 -9.34 9.69 -12.47
CA LEU A 497 -8.88 9.61 -13.86
C LEU A 497 -9.07 10.94 -14.59
N ASP A 498 -10.27 11.54 -14.52
CA ASP A 498 -10.56 12.82 -15.17
C ASP A 498 -9.66 13.93 -14.62
N ARG A 499 -9.50 14.01 -13.28
CA ARG A 499 -8.55 14.93 -12.64
C ARG A 499 -7.14 14.76 -13.18
N TRP A 500 -6.67 13.52 -13.25
CA TRP A 500 -5.32 13.18 -13.65
C TRP A 500 -5.05 13.56 -15.12
N PHE A 501 -5.95 13.19 -16.06
CA PHE A 501 -5.82 13.57 -17.45
C PHE A 501 -5.76 15.09 -17.65
N ARG A 502 -6.60 15.83 -16.93
CA ARG A 502 -6.64 17.30 -17.03
C ARG A 502 -5.44 17.97 -16.38
N HIS A 503 -5.08 17.52 -15.18
CA HIS A 503 -4.04 18.17 -14.36
C HIS A 503 -2.66 18.03 -15.01
N TYR A 504 -2.34 16.84 -15.49
CA TYR A 504 -1.05 16.56 -16.12
C TYR A 504 -1.06 16.72 -17.64
N HIS A 505 -2.18 17.10 -18.25
CA HIS A 505 -2.33 17.19 -19.71
C HIS A 505 -1.91 15.91 -20.44
N VAL A 506 -2.31 14.75 -19.89
CA VAL A 506 -1.86 13.45 -20.35
C VAL A 506 -2.32 13.16 -21.78
N LYS A 507 -1.39 12.71 -22.60
CA LYS A 507 -1.62 12.27 -23.98
C LYS A 507 -1.56 10.74 -24.06
N ILE A 508 -2.49 10.14 -24.79
CA ILE A 508 -2.49 8.71 -25.14
C ILE A 508 -1.91 8.58 -26.55
N VAL A 509 -0.92 7.67 -26.76
CA VAL A 509 -0.26 7.42 -28.04
C VAL A 509 -0.33 5.95 -28.44
#